data_c7a8cef46da200616bd1f8258e42394d
#
_entry.id   c7a8cef46da200616bd1f8258e42394d
#
_cell.length_a   1.000
_cell.length_b   1.000
_cell.length_c   1.000
_cell.angle_alpha   90.00
_cell.angle_beta   90.00
_cell.angle_gamma   90.00
#
_symmetry.space_group_name_H-M   'P 1'
#
loop_
_entity.id
_entity.type
_entity.pdbx_description
1 polymer ?
#
loop_
_entity_poly.entity_id
_entity_poly.type
_entity_poly.pdbx_seq_one_letter_code
_entity_poly.pdbx_strand_id
1 'polypeptide(L)'
;MQDLGEEENEQETGKQNGTLNFSRYIIGGLCLVLFLALTGVGYVQVEERRGGGLRPFVSAENKRCIDCHMAKDVAVGGINDWKVSRHAPKGIGCVECHRAEKGEADAYDHEGFLISTLVTPKDCMRCHDKEAKEFARSHHAKGAQFTGSLDNFLGNVVEGPEIVTTGCAGCHGSIIKVMEKGKLHPATWPNSGIGRVNPDGSKGTCSACHARHSFSIAQARQPESCGRCHMGPDHPQIEAYYESKHGVMYDANKEKMKLADPSEKWHPGKDYLYPTCATCHMSATGTQEVTHDVGDRISWTLRPVISTRLENYEDRRKAMRQVCSSCHSQQIVDRFFTSMDQGINLYNDKFGKPAKAAMDTLLEMKKITPTPYDEKIEWVFYELWHHEGRRARHGLSKIAPDYVHWQGFYEVAKSFYTKFLPLVRELSPAVAEEMLRKEGHKWIEKGLTKEEIADMVQFYEKEMQGKRGGG
;
A
#
# COMPACT_ATOMS: atom_id res chain seq x y z
N MET A 1 -16.50 82.99 -36.48
CA MET A 1 -17.17 84.02 -35.71
C MET A 1 -16.76 83.80 -34.30
N GLN A 2 -15.78 84.53 -33.93
CA GLN A 2 -15.73 85.54 -32.85
C GLN A 2 -15.61 84.80 -31.47
N ASP A 3 -14.61 84.92 -30.75
CA ASP A 3 -13.55 85.93 -30.47
C ASP A 3 -13.59 86.32 -29.00
N LEU A 4 -12.39 86.43 -28.38
CA LEU A 4 -11.99 87.22 -27.20
C LEU A 4 -12.48 86.74 -25.86
N GLY A 5 -11.67 86.79 -24.80
CA GLY A 5 -10.34 87.35 -24.51
C GLY A 5 -9.98 86.98 -23.05
N GLU A 6 -8.72 86.92 -22.81
CA GLU A 6 -7.86 87.57 -21.83
C GLU A 6 -8.50 87.98 -20.49
N GLU A 7 -7.94 87.78 -19.35
CA GLU A 7 -6.66 88.29 -18.76
C GLU A 7 -6.39 87.61 -17.38
N GLU A 8 -5.17 87.30 -17.13
CA GLU A 8 -4.33 87.41 -15.90
C GLU A 8 -4.94 87.34 -14.47
N ASN A 9 -4.45 86.40 -13.68
CA ASN A 9 -3.85 86.85 -12.42
C ASN A 9 -2.86 85.85 -11.93
N GLU A 10 -1.61 86.23 -11.96
CA GLU A 10 -0.50 85.63 -11.18
C GLU A 10 -0.59 86.01 -9.70
N GLN A 11 -0.08 85.15 -8.90
CA GLN A 11 0.50 85.32 -7.57
C GLN A 11 -0.21 84.56 -6.41
N GLU A 12 0.67 83.85 -5.70
CA GLU A 12 0.54 83.23 -4.38
C GLU A 12 0.15 81.74 -4.29
N THR A 13 1.06 80.86 -4.64
CA THR A 13 1.08 79.51 -3.97
C THR A 13 2.50 78.89 -3.92
N GLY A 14 3.42 79.55 -3.24
CA GLY A 14 4.81 79.11 -3.15
C GLY A 14 5.25 78.54 -1.81
N LYS A 15 4.36 78.15 -0.87
CA LYS A 15 4.81 77.72 0.50
C LYS A 15 4.07 76.54 1.13
N GLN A 16 3.15 75.84 0.45
CA GLN A 16 2.45 74.71 1.05
C GLN A 16 2.87 73.30 0.55
N ASN A 17 3.69 73.20 -0.48
CA ASN A 17 4.06 71.88 -1.03
C ASN A 17 5.21 71.14 -0.36
N GLY A 18 6.02 71.80 0.51
CA GLY A 18 7.18 71.18 1.16
C GLY A 18 6.81 70.27 2.34
N THR A 19 5.84 70.68 3.15
CA THR A 19 5.42 69.91 4.34
C THR A 19 4.55 68.71 4.04
N LEU A 20 3.73 68.78 2.98
CA LEU A 20 2.90 67.65 2.54
C LEU A 20 3.71 66.52 1.90
N ASN A 21 4.79 66.80 1.20
CA ASN A 21 5.68 65.79 0.64
C ASN A 21 6.50 65.10 1.69
N PHE A 22 7.03 65.81 2.69
CA PHE A 22 7.82 65.25 3.79
C PHE A 22 6.96 64.26 4.64
N SER A 23 5.71 64.61 4.92
CA SER A 23 4.77 63.75 5.62
C SER A 23 4.44 62.45 4.82
N ARG A 24 4.34 62.53 3.47
CA ARG A 24 4.13 61.34 2.61
C ARG A 24 5.32 60.36 2.63
N TYR A 25 6.54 60.85 2.66
CA TYR A 25 7.74 60.03 2.79
C TYR A 25 7.83 59.36 4.15
N ILE A 26 7.47 60.04 5.25
CA ILE A 26 7.44 59.47 6.59
C ILE A 26 6.36 58.39 6.71
N ILE A 27 5.15 58.66 6.18
CA ILE A 27 4.05 57.66 6.17
C ILE A 27 4.43 56.47 5.30
N GLY A 28 5.01 56.69 4.11
CA GLY A 28 5.48 55.63 3.23
C GLY A 28 6.57 54.77 3.87
N GLY A 29 7.52 55.40 4.55
CA GLY A 29 8.56 54.70 5.32
C GLY A 29 8.00 53.86 6.49
N LEU A 30 7.05 54.41 7.24
CA LEU A 30 6.37 53.68 8.32
C LEU A 30 5.55 52.50 7.80
N CYS A 31 4.82 52.66 6.67
CA CYS A 31 4.10 51.59 6.03
C CYS A 31 5.03 50.48 5.53
N LEU A 32 6.19 50.85 4.97
CA LEU A 32 7.19 49.88 4.54
C LEU A 32 7.80 49.08 5.72
N VAL A 33 8.13 49.75 6.81
CA VAL A 33 8.64 49.11 8.02
C VAL A 33 7.58 48.22 8.64
N LEU A 34 6.31 48.65 8.65
CA LEU A 34 5.19 47.83 9.15
C LEU A 34 4.96 46.60 8.27
N PHE A 35 5.05 46.78 6.95
CA PHE A 35 4.93 45.69 5.99
C PHE A 35 6.07 44.68 6.13
N LEU A 36 7.32 45.14 6.27
CA LEU A 36 8.47 44.26 6.53
C LEU A 36 8.39 43.57 7.88
N ALA A 37 7.89 44.26 8.93
CA ALA A 37 7.65 43.64 10.22
C ALA A 37 6.54 42.60 10.16
N LEU A 38 5.42 42.88 9.50
CA LEU A 38 4.31 41.93 9.31
C LEU A 38 4.70 40.73 8.44
N THR A 39 5.49 40.95 7.38
CA THR A 39 6.01 39.86 6.54
C THR A 39 7.05 39.03 7.28
N GLY A 40 7.93 39.67 8.08
CA GLY A 40 8.88 38.99 8.95
C GLY A 40 8.19 38.16 10.02
N VAL A 41 7.17 38.69 10.69
CA VAL A 41 6.35 37.95 11.66
C VAL A 41 5.57 36.83 10.97
N GLY A 42 5.02 37.09 9.78
CA GLY A 42 4.34 36.08 8.97
C GLY A 42 5.29 34.96 8.55
N TYR A 43 6.52 35.30 8.15
CA TYR A 43 7.54 34.32 7.78
C TYR A 43 7.95 33.46 8.98
N VAL A 44 8.21 34.07 10.13
CA VAL A 44 8.53 33.35 11.39
C VAL A 44 7.37 32.46 11.82
N GLN A 45 6.11 32.93 11.72
CA GLN A 45 4.94 32.09 12.05
C GLN A 45 4.70 30.96 11.05
N VAL A 46 5.07 31.15 9.77
CA VAL A 46 5.01 30.07 8.77
C VAL A 46 6.13 29.07 9.00
N GLU A 47 7.33 29.50 9.36
CA GLU A 47 8.41 28.59 9.76
C GLU A 47 8.09 27.86 11.07
N GLU A 48 7.52 28.54 12.06
CA GLU A 48 7.02 27.88 13.28
C GLU A 48 5.88 26.91 13.01
N ARG A 49 4.98 27.18 12.06
CA ARG A 49 3.93 26.24 11.63
C ARG A 49 4.47 25.12 10.74
N ARG A 50 5.52 25.34 9.97
CA ARG A 50 6.24 24.30 9.21
C ARG A 50 7.17 23.49 10.09
N GLY A 51 7.69 24.06 11.16
CA GLY A 51 8.63 23.48 12.10
C GLY A 51 8.11 23.39 13.53
N GLY A 52 6.80 23.32 13.78
CA GLY A 52 6.18 23.16 15.10
C GLY A 52 6.53 21.84 15.81
N GLY A 53 7.70 21.29 15.53
CA GLY A 53 8.32 20.21 16.26
C GLY A 53 9.01 20.75 17.52
N LEU A 54 8.70 20.15 18.64
CA LEU A 54 9.51 20.27 19.86
C LEU A 54 10.99 20.15 19.47
N ARG A 55 11.84 21.03 19.95
CA ARG A 55 13.29 20.96 19.68
C ARG A 55 13.79 19.56 20.05
N PRO A 56 14.65 18.93 19.22
CA PRO A 56 15.22 17.64 19.55
C PRO A 56 15.90 17.70 20.92
N PHE A 57 15.56 16.77 21.80
CA PHE A 57 16.33 16.53 23.01
C PHE A 57 17.46 15.57 22.66
N VAL A 58 18.71 16.01 22.82
CA VAL A 58 19.89 15.24 22.43
C VAL A 58 20.70 14.90 23.66
N SER A 59 20.77 13.62 24.02
CA SER A 59 21.66 13.14 25.07
C SER A 59 23.14 13.37 24.70
N ALA A 60 24.05 13.38 25.71
CA ALA A 60 25.48 13.52 25.45
C ALA A 60 26.02 12.41 24.52
N GLU A 61 25.53 11.17 24.66
CA GLU A 61 25.92 10.06 23.80
C GLU A 61 25.45 10.28 22.37
N ASN A 62 24.18 10.61 22.16
CA ASN A 62 23.63 10.90 20.84
C ASN A 62 24.30 12.07 20.16
N LYS A 63 24.71 13.10 20.95
CA LYS A 63 25.46 14.25 20.43
C LYS A 63 26.82 13.85 19.87
N ARG A 64 27.53 12.91 20.48
CA ARG A 64 28.82 12.41 19.97
C ARG A 64 28.62 11.74 18.59
N CYS A 65 27.56 10.94 18.43
CA CYS A 65 27.24 10.33 17.13
C CYS A 65 26.96 11.42 16.08
N ILE A 66 26.08 12.38 16.39
CA ILE A 66 25.69 13.46 15.47
C ILE A 66 26.90 14.30 15.08
N ASP A 67 27.69 14.76 16.04
CA ASP A 67 28.84 15.63 15.78
C ASP A 67 29.87 14.94 14.89
N CYS A 68 30.19 13.66 15.16
CA CYS A 68 31.17 12.91 14.38
C CYS A 68 30.66 12.65 12.95
N HIS A 69 29.42 12.18 12.79
CA HIS A 69 28.83 11.89 11.48
C HIS A 69 28.66 13.16 10.62
N MET A 70 28.28 14.28 11.24
CA MET A 70 28.20 15.57 10.55
C MET A 70 29.58 16.10 10.15
N ALA A 71 30.58 15.95 11.02
CA ALA A 71 31.96 16.41 10.71
C ALA A 71 32.63 15.57 9.60
N LYS A 72 32.31 14.29 9.52
CA LYS A 72 32.84 13.36 8.51
C LYS A 72 31.97 13.29 7.23
N ASP A 73 30.87 14.00 7.18
CA ASP A 73 29.88 13.96 6.09
C ASP A 73 29.35 12.53 5.77
N VAL A 74 29.09 11.75 6.82
CA VAL A 74 28.62 10.36 6.72
C VAL A 74 27.22 10.22 7.32
N ALA A 75 26.30 9.61 6.60
CA ALA A 75 24.89 9.37 7.01
C ALA A 75 24.12 10.64 7.43
N VAL A 76 24.49 11.79 6.92
CA VAL A 76 23.89 13.11 7.22
C VAL A 76 22.38 13.13 6.93
N GLY A 77 21.96 12.47 5.85
CA GLY A 77 20.53 12.33 5.52
C GLY A 77 19.72 11.66 6.63
N GLY A 78 20.25 10.58 7.22
CA GLY A 78 19.61 9.90 8.35
C GLY A 78 19.47 10.78 9.59
N ILE A 79 20.47 11.63 9.88
CA ILE A 79 20.42 12.58 10.98
C ILE A 79 19.34 13.64 10.72
N ASN A 80 19.27 14.17 9.50
CA ASN A 80 18.27 15.17 9.13
C ASN A 80 16.85 14.60 9.18
N ASP A 81 16.64 13.37 8.72
CA ASP A 81 15.37 12.67 8.85
C ASP A 81 14.99 12.43 10.33
N TRP A 82 15.96 12.00 11.15
CA TRP A 82 15.71 11.82 12.58
C TRP A 82 15.29 13.12 13.27
N LYS A 83 15.93 14.25 12.97
CA LYS A 83 15.61 15.56 13.58
C LYS A 83 14.15 15.95 13.44
N VAL A 84 13.48 15.56 12.36
CA VAL A 84 12.05 15.83 12.10
C VAL A 84 11.14 14.70 12.56
N SER A 85 11.68 13.61 13.10
CA SER A 85 10.91 12.48 13.62
C SER A 85 10.22 12.82 14.95
N ARG A 86 9.21 12.01 15.29
CA ARG A 86 8.56 12.08 16.62
C ARG A 86 9.45 11.54 17.75
N HIS A 87 10.52 10.84 17.43
CA HIS A 87 11.49 10.31 18.39
C HIS A 87 12.42 11.40 18.93
N ALA A 88 12.89 12.29 18.06
CA ALA A 88 13.87 13.32 18.42
C ALA A 88 13.45 14.20 19.62
N PRO A 89 12.24 14.78 19.69
CA PRO A 89 11.84 15.60 20.84
C PRO A 89 11.62 14.80 22.11
N LYS A 90 11.52 13.47 22.02
CA LYS A 90 11.39 12.56 23.18
C LYS A 90 12.72 12.03 23.69
N GLY A 91 13.83 12.45 23.09
CA GLY A 91 15.17 12.02 23.47
C GLY A 91 15.54 10.61 22.97
N ILE A 92 14.75 10.03 22.07
CA ILE A 92 15.05 8.75 21.44
C ILE A 92 15.93 9.03 20.23
N GLY A 93 17.21 8.74 20.32
CA GLY A 93 18.20 9.03 19.30
C GLY A 93 18.89 7.78 18.74
N CYS A 94 20.13 7.96 18.31
CA CYS A 94 20.90 6.93 17.64
C CYS A 94 21.14 5.72 18.56
N VAL A 95 21.56 5.99 19.80
CA VAL A 95 21.96 4.96 20.77
C VAL A 95 20.78 4.10 21.21
N GLU A 96 19.59 4.69 21.36
CA GLU A 96 18.39 3.96 21.81
C GLU A 96 17.95 2.89 20.78
N CYS A 97 18.31 3.06 19.49
CA CYS A 97 17.99 2.12 18.42
C CYS A 97 19.19 1.24 18.03
N HIS A 98 20.40 1.81 18.02
CA HIS A 98 21.59 1.14 17.49
C HIS A 98 22.50 0.50 18.53
N ARG A 99 22.25 0.69 19.85
CA ARG A 99 23.03 0.01 20.88
C ARG A 99 22.81 -1.49 20.79
N ALA A 100 23.92 -2.22 20.69
CA ALA A 100 23.94 -3.68 20.70
C ALA A 100 24.38 -4.19 22.08
N GLU A 101 23.98 -5.43 22.38
CA GLU A 101 24.44 -6.15 23.56
C GLU A 101 25.62 -7.06 23.21
N LYS A 102 26.46 -7.34 24.23
CA LYS A 102 27.60 -8.25 24.05
C LYS A 102 27.09 -9.65 23.69
N GLY A 103 27.54 -10.16 22.56
CA GLY A 103 27.17 -11.47 22.06
C GLY A 103 26.10 -11.46 20.96
N GLU A 104 25.54 -10.31 20.62
CA GLU A 104 24.72 -10.20 19.41
C GLU A 104 25.59 -10.40 18.17
N ALA A 105 25.05 -11.15 17.19
CA ALA A 105 25.83 -11.62 16.05
C ALA A 105 26.37 -10.50 15.16
N ASP A 106 25.62 -9.41 15.04
CA ASP A 106 25.94 -8.21 14.23
C ASP A 106 26.45 -7.03 15.07
N ALA A 107 26.76 -7.27 16.35
CA ALA A 107 27.39 -6.27 17.22
C ALA A 107 28.85 -6.03 16.84
N TYR A 108 29.25 -4.77 16.82
CA TYR A 108 30.65 -4.37 16.60
C TYR A 108 31.00 -3.08 17.37
N ASP A 109 32.28 -2.94 17.69
CA ASP A 109 32.76 -1.68 18.27
C ASP A 109 32.84 -0.58 17.20
N HIS A 110 32.25 0.58 17.53
CA HIS A 110 32.25 1.76 16.70
C HIS A 110 32.57 3.00 17.55
N GLU A 111 33.80 3.47 17.50
CA GLU A 111 34.27 4.65 18.23
C GLU A 111 34.00 4.55 19.75
N GLY A 112 34.19 3.34 20.32
CA GLY A 112 33.98 3.04 21.73
C GLY A 112 32.50 2.77 22.13
N PHE A 113 31.61 2.62 21.17
CA PHE A 113 30.24 2.15 21.38
C PHE A 113 30.06 0.78 20.77
N LEU A 114 29.45 -0.13 21.49
CA LEU A 114 28.99 -1.41 20.92
C LEU A 114 27.65 -1.16 20.25
N ILE A 115 27.62 -1.28 18.93
CA ILE A 115 26.42 -0.99 18.13
C ILE A 115 26.12 -2.09 17.12
N SER A 116 24.87 -2.12 16.64
CA SER A 116 24.43 -2.82 15.45
C SER A 116 23.94 -1.84 14.38
N THR A 117 24.34 -2.06 13.13
CA THR A 117 23.75 -1.32 12.00
C THR A 117 22.29 -1.72 11.78
N LEU A 118 21.94 -2.95 12.11
CA LEU A 118 20.64 -3.53 11.89
C LEU A 118 19.72 -3.30 13.08
N VAL A 119 18.72 -2.42 12.89
CA VAL A 119 17.63 -2.26 13.86
C VAL A 119 16.50 -3.21 13.51
N THR A 120 16.05 -4.00 14.47
CA THR A 120 15.09 -5.08 14.31
C THR A 120 13.76 -4.78 15.03
N PRO A 121 12.70 -5.57 14.80
CA PRO A 121 11.47 -5.46 15.59
C PRO A 121 11.69 -5.65 17.09
N LYS A 122 12.73 -6.40 17.53
CA LYS A 122 13.07 -6.59 18.92
C LYS A 122 13.53 -5.29 19.58
N ASP A 123 14.27 -4.46 18.86
CA ASP A 123 14.68 -3.14 19.35
C ASP A 123 13.50 -2.19 19.50
N CYS A 124 12.58 -2.20 18.52
CA CYS A 124 11.36 -1.40 18.57
C CYS A 124 10.44 -1.84 19.73
N MET A 125 10.39 -3.14 20.01
CA MET A 125 9.55 -3.74 21.06
C MET A 125 9.82 -3.19 22.46
N ARG A 126 11.01 -2.67 22.71
CA ARG A 126 11.33 -2.04 24.03
C ARG A 126 10.35 -0.92 24.41
N CYS A 127 9.75 -0.26 23.41
CA CYS A 127 8.77 0.80 23.62
C CYS A 127 7.44 0.55 22.89
N HIS A 128 7.45 -0.23 21.80
CA HIS A 128 6.32 -0.53 20.92
C HIS A 128 5.93 -2.01 21.00
N ASP A 129 5.72 -2.52 22.23
CA ASP A 129 5.48 -3.94 22.50
C ASP A 129 4.21 -4.47 21.81
N LYS A 130 3.11 -3.71 21.87
CA LYS A 130 1.84 -4.09 21.24
C LYS A 130 2.00 -4.20 19.72
N GLU A 131 2.53 -3.17 19.08
CA GLU A 131 2.71 -3.09 17.64
C GLU A 131 3.63 -4.21 17.13
N ALA A 132 4.73 -4.46 17.84
CA ALA A 132 5.68 -5.50 17.49
C ALA A 132 5.08 -6.91 17.61
N LYS A 133 4.29 -7.18 18.66
CA LYS A 133 3.58 -8.45 18.85
C LYS A 133 2.50 -8.67 17.78
N GLU A 134 1.73 -7.65 17.45
CA GLU A 134 0.72 -7.71 16.40
C GLU A 134 1.37 -7.96 15.02
N PHE A 135 2.43 -7.23 14.71
CA PHE A 135 3.20 -7.43 13.48
C PHE A 135 3.79 -8.85 13.40
N ALA A 136 4.35 -9.37 14.49
CA ALA A 136 4.95 -10.72 14.53
C ALA A 136 3.94 -11.85 14.22
N ARG A 137 2.65 -11.65 14.53
CA ARG A 137 1.57 -12.60 14.17
C ARG A 137 1.17 -12.49 12.71
N SER A 138 1.38 -11.33 12.08
CA SER A 138 0.92 -11.02 10.73
C SER A 138 1.63 -11.88 9.67
N HIS A 139 1.00 -11.98 8.50
CA HIS A 139 1.63 -12.57 7.33
C HIS A 139 2.87 -11.79 6.87
N HIS A 140 2.98 -10.50 7.17
CA HIS A 140 4.13 -9.68 6.84
C HIS A 140 5.41 -10.17 7.52
N ALA A 141 5.36 -10.55 8.80
CA ALA A 141 6.51 -11.11 9.48
C ALA A 141 7.00 -12.44 8.88
N LYS A 142 6.12 -13.11 8.14
CA LYS A 142 6.39 -14.39 7.47
C LYS A 142 6.71 -14.23 5.97
N GLY A 143 6.92 -13.00 5.50
CA GLY A 143 7.10 -12.70 4.07
C GLY A 143 8.20 -13.53 3.40
N ALA A 144 9.35 -13.75 4.07
CA ALA A 144 10.44 -14.55 3.51
C ALA A 144 10.09 -16.07 3.38
N GLN A 145 8.99 -16.54 3.96
CA GLN A 145 8.56 -17.94 3.81
C GLN A 145 8.01 -18.27 2.41
N PHE A 146 7.87 -17.28 1.53
CA PHE A 146 7.54 -17.54 0.13
C PHE A 146 8.52 -18.51 -0.55
N THR A 147 9.70 -18.72 0.03
CA THR A 147 10.70 -19.70 -0.43
C THR A 147 10.16 -21.13 -0.58
N GLY A 148 9.02 -21.45 0.04
CA GLY A 148 8.32 -22.73 -0.16
C GLY A 148 7.24 -22.71 -1.24
N SER A 149 7.11 -21.61 -2.03
CA SER A 149 6.12 -21.47 -3.09
C SER A 149 6.67 -21.80 -4.49
N LEU A 150 5.77 -22.02 -5.45
CA LEU A 150 6.13 -22.15 -6.86
C LEU A 150 6.80 -20.89 -7.42
N ASP A 151 6.45 -19.72 -6.90
CA ASP A 151 7.08 -18.45 -7.30
C ASP A 151 8.58 -18.44 -6.99
N ASN A 152 8.99 -19.05 -5.87
CA ASN A 152 10.39 -19.19 -5.54
C ASN A 152 11.11 -20.21 -6.43
N PHE A 153 10.44 -21.32 -6.81
CA PHE A 153 10.97 -22.25 -7.80
C PHE A 153 11.17 -21.56 -9.15
N LEU A 154 10.17 -20.81 -9.60
CA LEU A 154 10.24 -20.01 -10.81
C LEU A 154 11.45 -19.06 -10.78
N GLY A 155 11.58 -18.27 -9.72
CA GLY A 155 12.68 -17.30 -9.57
C GLY A 155 14.06 -17.96 -9.47
N ASN A 156 14.24 -19.01 -8.64
CA ASN A 156 15.57 -19.59 -8.43
C ASN A 156 16.02 -20.54 -9.54
N VAL A 157 15.10 -21.29 -10.15
CA VAL A 157 15.43 -22.39 -11.06
C VAL A 157 15.19 -21.99 -12.51
N VAL A 158 14.06 -21.37 -12.81
CA VAL A 158 13.66 -21.08 -14.18
C VAL A 158 14.23 -19.74 -14.66
N GLU A 159 14.19 -18.70 -13.81
CA GLU A 159 14.68 -17.35 -14.14
C GLU A 159 16.15 -17.16 -13.75
N GLY A 160 16.54 -17.63 -12.56
CA GLY A 160 17.87 -17.52 -11.99
C GLY A 160 17.89 -16.86 -10.60
N PRO A 161 18.83 -17.27 -9.71
CA PRO A 161 18.84 -16.86 -8.30
C PRO A 161 19.04 -15.35 -8.09
N GLU A 162 19.60 -14.64 -9.05
CA GLU A 162 19.76 -13.18 -9.03
C GLU A 162 18.40 -12.47 -8.98
N ILE A 163 17.39 -13.02 -9.63
CA ILE A 163 16.02 -12.48 -9.63
C ILE A 163 15.40 -12.58 -8.25
N VAL A 164 15.64 -13.67 -7.53
CA VAL A 164 15.17 -13.81 -6.14
C VAL A 164 15.83 -12.77 -5.24
N THR A 165 17.12 -12.54 -5.40
CA THR A 165 17.89 -11.60 -4.56
C THR A 165 17.50 -10.14 -4.86
N THR A 166 17.41 -9.75 -6.13
CA THR A 166 17.20 -8.36 -6.55
C THR A 166 15.71 -8.00 -6.66
N GLY A 167 14.87 -8.95 -7.03
CA GLY A 167 13.42 -8.78 -7.18
C GLY A 167 12.65 -9.22 -5.95
N CYS A 168 12.48 -10.52 -5.77
CA CYS A 168 11.58 -11.09 -4.76
C CYS A 168 11.92 -10.64 -3.33
N ALA A 169 13.20 -10.69 -2.95
CA ALA A 169 13.66 -10.32 -1.62
C ALA A 169 13.45 -8.83 -1.31
N GLY A 170 13.36 -7.96 -2.32
CA GLY A 170 13.06 -6.54 -2.15
C GLY A 170 11.71 -6.28 -1.46
N CYS A 171 10.71 -7.14 -1.73
CA CYS A 171 9.38 -7.09 -1.11
C CYS A 171 9.26 -8.09 0.04
N HIS A 172 9.61 -9.36 -0.19
CA HIS A 172 9.39 -10.46 0.76
C HIS A 172 10.44 -10.52 1.87
N GLY A 173 11.65 -10.07 1.62
CA GLY A 173 12.78 -10.24 2.51
C GLY A 173 13.48 -11.59 2.31
N SER A 174 14.64 -11.71 2.93
CA SER A 174 15.47 -12.92 2.96
C SER A 174 16.18 -13.02 4.31
N ILE A 175 16.96 -14.09 4.52
CA ILE A 175 17.77 -14.25 5.73
C ILE A 175 18.99 -13.33 5.63
N ILE A 176 19.20 -12.51 6.65
CA ILE A 176 20.39 -11.66 6.77
C ILE A 176 21.54 -12.50 7.31
N LYS A 177 22.62 -12.53 6.56
CA LYS A 177 23.87 -13.22 6.96
C LYS A 177 24.85 -12.22 7.57
N VAL A 178 25.48 -12.61 8.67
CA VAL A 178 26.52 -11.85 9.35
C VAL A 178 27.87 -12.50 9.09
N MET A 179 28.87 -11.69 8.79
CA MET A 179 30.26 -12.06 8.63
C MET A 179 31.07 -11.75 9.90
N GLU A 180 32.34 -12.02 9.89
CA GLU A 180 33.25 -11.68 10.97
C GLU A 180 33.14 -10.20 11.38
N LYS A 181 33.28 -9.97 12.70
CA LYS A 181 33.24 -8.62 13.32
C LYS A 181 31.92 -7.89 13.10
N GLY A 182 30.79 -8.62 13.09
CA GLY A 182 29.45 -8.05 13.00
C GLY A 182 29.09 -7.43 11.63
N LYS A 183 29.92 -7.61 10.59
CA LYS A 183 29.65 -7.08 9.25
C LYS A 183 28.51 -7.85 8.59
N LEU A 184 27.60 -7.11 7.97
CA LEU A 184 26.50 -7.71 7.20
C LEU A 184 27.00 -8.14 5.81
N HIS A 185 26.55 -9.33 5.38
CA HIS A 185 26.96 -9.89 4.09
C HIS A 185 26.33 -9.11 2.93
N PRO A 186 27.11 -8.61 1.93
CA PRO A 186 26.60 -7.72 0.91
C PRO A 186 25.53 -8.33 -0.02
N ALA A 187 25.47 -9.65 -0.17
CA ALA A 187 24.41 -10.32 -0.92
C ALA A 187 23.07 -10.40 -0.16
N THR A 188 23.04 -10.08 1.13
CA THR A 188 21.82 -10.14 1.97
C THR A 188 21.49 -8.82 2.65
N TRP A 189 22.35 -7.83 2.51
CA TRP A 189 22.20 -6.48 3.03
C TRP A 189 22.70 -5.44 2.02
N PRO A 190 21.98 -4.32 1.77
CA PRO A 190 20.75 -3.89 2.44
C PRO A 190 19.54 -4.77 2.08
N ASN A 191 18.63 -4.96 3.05
CA ASN A 191 17.42 -5.77 2.92
C ASN A 191 16.23 -5.00 3.52
N SER A 192 15.35 -4.51 2.65
CA SER A 192 14.16 -3.73 3.03
C SER A 192 12.86 -4.55 3.01
N GLY A 193 12.96 -5.84 2.66
CA GLY A 193 11.79 -6.71 2.53
C GLY A 193 11.08 -6.92 3.87
N ILE A 194 9.74 -6.88 3.79
CA ILE A 194 8.85 -6.82 4.97
C ILE A 194 9.06 -7.97 5.96
N GLY A 195 9.35 -9.17 5.45
CA GLY A 195 9.49 -10.40 6.25
C GLY A 195 10.93 -10.89 6.40
N ARG A 196 11.95 -10.02 6.28
CA ARG A 196 13.35 -10.41 6.46
C ARG A 196 13.57 -11.15 7.77
N VAL A 197 14.48 -12.11 7.79
CA VAL A 197 14.86 -12.87 8.99
C VAL A 197 16.15 -12.28 9.55
N ASN A 198 16.09 -11.77 10.77
CA ASN A 198 17.16 -11.03 11.41
C ASN A 198 18.10 -11.98 12.19
N PRO A 199 19.37 -11.59 12.41
CA PRO A 199 20.34 -12.40 13.15
C PRO A 199 19.94 -12.72 14.60
N ASP A 200 19.14 -11.86 15.22
CA ASP A 200 18.59 -12.01 16.57
C ASP A 200 17.38 -12.97 16.64
N GLY A 201 17.03 -13.61 15.51
CA GLY A 201 15.89 -14.52 15.36
C GLY A 201 14.54 -13.82 15.17
N SER A 202 14.46 -12.49 15.27
CA SER A 202 13.25 -11.75 14.98
C SER A 202 12.94 -11.77 13.47
N LYS A 203 11.67 -11.61 13.13
CA LYS A 203 11.20 -11.63 11.74
C LYS A 203 10.59 -10.30 11.35
N GLY A 204 10.91 -9.86 10.14
CA GLY A 204 10.38 -8.67 9.53
C GLY A 204 11.12 -7.38 9.84
N THR A 205 10.55 -6.28 9.40
CA THR A 205 11.09 -4.93 9.64
C THR A 205 10.00 -3.88 9.68
N CYS A 206 9.97 -3.09 10.74
CA CYS A 206 9.05 -1.96 10.88
C CYS A 206 9.33 -0.86 9.85
N SER A 207 10.61 -0.75 9.43
CA SER A 207 11.03 0.27 8.45
C SER A 207 10.55 -0.01 7.01
N ALA A 208 9.87 -1.13 6.78
CA ALA A 208 9.19 -1.34 5.50
C ALA A 208 8.02 -0.36 5.29
N CYS A 209 7.32 0.03 6.37
CA CYS A 209 6.22 1.00 6.34
C CYS A 209 6.63 2.35 6.93
N HIS A 210 7.41 2.33 8.01
CA HIS A 210 7.92 3.51 8.70
C HIS A 210 9.36 3.79 8.24
N ALA A 211 9.53 4.55 7.14
CA ALA A 211 10.86 4.80 6.60
C ALA A 211 11.80 5.41 7.64
N ARG A 212 12.99 4.79 7.76
CA ARG A 212 14.07 5.35 8.59
C ARG A 212 14.61 6.64 7.94
N HIS A 213 14.98 7.66 8.71
CA HIS A 213 14.98 7.75 10.18
C HIS A 213 13.86 8.66 10.64
N SER A 214 12.97 9.12 9.75
CA SER A 214 11.82 9.97 10.09
C SER A 214 10.69 9.21 10.79
N PHE A 215 10.55 7.92 10.54
CA PHE A 215 9.48 7.06 11.07
C PHE A 215 8.09 7.69 10.94
N SER A 216 7.83 8.31 9.79
CA SER A 216 6.64 9.11 9.54
C SER A 216 5.37 8.27 9.53
N ILE A 217 4.42 8.61 10.40
CA ILE A 217 3.06 8.04 10.37
C ILE A 217 2.35 8.46 9.08
N ALA A 218 2.55 9.72 8.64
CA ALA A 218 1.95 10.22 7.41
C ALA A 218 2.33 9.36 6.21
N GLN A 219 3.62 9.02 6.09
CA GLN A 219 4.10 8.15 5.03
C GLN A 219 3.51 6.73 5.14
N ALA A 220 3.50 6.14 6.34
CA ALA A 220 2.97 4.78 6.54
C ALA A 220 1.46 4.66 6.20
N ARG A 221 0.70 5.76 6.28
CA ARG A 221 -0.73 5.80 5.95
C ARG A 221 -1.04 6.05 4.48
N GLN A 222 -0.05 6.48 3.69
CA GLN A 222 -0.23 6.66 2.24
C GLN A 222 -0.38 5.30 1.56
N PRO A 223 -1.27 5.17 0.56
CA PRO A 223 -1.42 3.95 -0.23
C PRO A 223 -0.12 3.48 -0.87
N GLU A 224 0.75 4.41 -1.28
CA GLU A 224 2.04 4.17 -1.91
C GLU A 224 2.99 3.35 -1.02
N SER A 225 2.90 3.52 0.30
CA SER A 225 3.70 2.71 1.24
C SER A 225 3.37 1.22 1.17
N CYS A 226 2.11 0.88 0.88
CA CYS A 226 1.66 -0.48 0.65
C CYS A 226 1.93 -0.90 -0.80
N GLY A 227 1.61 0.01 -1.74
CA GLY A 227 1.67 -0.20 -3.18
C GLY A 227 3.02 -0.59 -3.71
N ARG A 228 4.11 -0.14 -3.10
CA ARG A 228 5.47 -0.52 -3.53
C ARG A 228 5.76 -2.04 -3.51
N CYS A 229 4.93 -2.82 -2.79
CA CYS A 229 4.99 -4.27 -2.75
C CYS A 229 3.68 -4.92 -3.23
N HIS A 230 2.54 -4.27 -2.97
CA HIS A 230 1.21 -4.75 -3.37
C HIS A 230 0.83 -4.20 -4.74
N MET A 231 1.53 -4.66 -5.78
CA MET A 231 1.41 -4.24 -7.17
C MET A 231 1.70 -5.39 -8.14
N GLY A 232 1.38 -5.18 -9.39
CA GLY A 232 1.76 -6.09 -10.47
C GLY A 232 0.68 -7.10 -10.84
N PRO A 233 1.00 -8.06 -11.73
CA PRO A 233 -0.01 -8.88 -12.37
C PRO A 233 -0.73 -9.86 -11.43
N ASP A 234 -0.10 -10.24 -10.34
CA ASP A 234 -0.58 -11.27 -9.43
C ASP A 234 -1.25 -10.74 -8.15
N HIS A 235 -0.96 -9.50 -7.76
CA HIS A 235 -1.56 -8.87 -6.57
C HIS A 235 -1.71 -7.35 -6.73
N PRO A 236 -2.50 -6.88 -7.70
CA PRO A 236 -2.64 -5.49 -8.12
C PRO A 236 -3.48 -4.66 -7.15
N GLN A 237 -3.15 -4.69 -5.85
CA GLN A 237 -3.98 -4.00 -4.87
C GLN A 237 -3.91 -2.49 -5.02
N ILE A 238 -2.75 -1.93 -5.37
CA ILE A 238 -2.59 -0.49 -5.51
C ILE A 238 -3.29 0.01 -6.77
N GLU A 239 -3.15 -0.70 -7.88
CA GLU A 239 -3.79 -0.38 -9.15
C GLU A 239 -5.33 -0.47 -9.01
N ALA A 240 -5.84 -1.57 -8.46
CA ALA A 240 -7.27 -1.74 -8.20
C ALA A 240 -7.79 -0.71 -7.17
N TYR A 241 -6.98 -0.29 -6.20
CA TYR A 241 -7.37 0.76 -5.28
C TYR A 241 -7.53 2.10 -6.00
N TYR A 242 -6.57 2.52 -6.82
CA TYR A 242 -6.66 3.80 -7.53
C TYR A 242 -7.77 3.84 -8.59
N GLU A 243 -8.14 2.71 -9.16
CA GLU A 243 -9.33 2.60 -10.03
C GLU A 243 -10.64 2.72 -9.22
N SER A 244 -10.65 2.29 -7.98
CA SER A 244 -11.85 2.33 -7.12
C SER A 244 -12.27 3.77 -6.81
N LYS A 245 -13.56 3.97 -6.49
CA LYS A 245 -14.04 5.27 -6.01
C LYS A 245 -13.30 5.78 -4.77
N HIS A 246 -12.82 4.87 -3.90
CA HIS A 246 -12.05 5.24 -2.72
C HIS A 246 -10.70 5.84 -3.13
N GLY A 247 -9.99 5.20 -4.06
CA GLY A 247 -8.70 5.70 -4.55
C GLY A 247 -8.83 7.02 -5.33
N VAL A 248 -9.82 7.12 -6.21
CA VAL A 248 -10.13 8.36 -6.93
C VAL A 248 -10.41 9.52 -5.97
N MET A 249 -11.22 9.28 -4.92
CA MET A 249 -11.55 10.31 -3.93
C MET A 249 -10.35 10.68 -3.06
N TYR A 250 -9.51 9.71 -2.69
CA TYR A 250 -8.26 9.96 -1.98
C TYR A 250 -7.32 10.82 -2.83
N ASP A 251 -7.05 10.43 -4.07
CA ASP A 251 -6.13 11.16 -4.95
C ASP A 251 -6.57 12.60 -5.19
N ALA A 252 -7.85 12.81 -5.42
CA ALA A 252 -8.43 14.15 -5.61
C ALA A 252 -8.40 15.04 -4.35
N ASN A 253 -8.20 14.45 -3.15
CA ASN A 253 -8.29 15.18 -1.88
C ASN A 253 -7.12 14.92 -0.92
N LYS A 254 -6.04 14.29 -1.38
CA LYS A 254 -4.90 13.89 -0.52
C LYS A 254 -4.30 15.07 0.26
N GLU A 255 -4.29 16.25 -0.33
CA GLU A 255 -3.78 17.48 0.32
C GLU A 255 -4.62 17.92 1.53
N LYS A 256 -5.89 17.46 1.60
CA LYS A 256 -6.78 17.73 2.74
C LYS A 256 -6.62 16.69 3.85
N MET A 257 -5.92 15.59 3.58
CA MET A 257 -5.72 14.51 4.53
C MET A 257 -4.67 14.86 5.56
N LYS A 258 -5.05 14.89 6.84
CA LYS A 258 -4.14 15.11 7.96
C LYS A 258 -3.44 13.80 8.35
N LEU A 259 -2.69 13.21 7.43
CA LEU A 259 -2.08 11.90 7.61
C LEU A 259 -1.09 11.84 8.80
N ALA A 260 -0.54 12.98 9.22
CA ALA A 260 0.37 13.08 10.35
C ALA A 260 -0.31 13.13 11.72
N ASP A 261 -1.64 13.24 11.77
CA ASP A 261 -2.37 13.31 13.05
C ASP A 261 -2.14 12.03 13.87
N PRO A 262 -2.08 12.14 15.22
CA PRO A 262 -1.96 10.98 16.09
C PRO A 262 -3.17 10.04 15.94
N SER A 263 -2.98 8.77 16.31
CA SER A 263 -3.99 7.72 16.08
C SER A 263 -5.34 8.02 16.75
N GLU A 264 -5.33 8.73 17.88
CA GLU A 264 -6.52 9.16 18.63
C GLU A 264 -7.34 10.23 17.89
N LYS A 265 -6.76 10.85 16.87
CA LYS A 265 -7.37 11.88 16.00
C LYS A 265 -7.40 11.43 14.54
N TRP A 266 -7.43 10.12 14.29
CA TRP A 266 -7.43 9.60 12.93
C TRP A 266 -8.44 8.44 12.77
N HIS A 267 -9.73 8.75 12.96
CA HIS A 267 -10.84 7.81 12.82
C HIS A 267 -11.58 8.05 11.50
N PRO A 268 -11.87 6.99 10.72
CA PRO A 268 -12.62 7.11 9.48
C PRO A 268 -14.03 7.64 9.73
N GLY A 269 -14.51 8.49 8.84
CA GLY A 269 -15.84 9.09 8.92
C GLY A 269 -15.98 10.25 9.90
N LYS A 270 -15.07 10.36 10.88
CA LYS A 270 -15.05 11.44 11.86
C LYS A 270 -13.96 12.46 11.57
N ASP A 271 -12.73 11.99 11.48
CA ASP A 271 -11.56 12.86 11.36
C ASP A 271 -11.12 13.01 9.89
N TYR A 272 -11.49 12.07 9.04
CA TYR A 272 -11.25 12.09 7.61
C TYR A 272 -12.29 11.24 6.83
N LEU A 273 -12.44 11.52 5.52
CA LEU A 273 -13.46 10.92 4.67
C LEU A 273 -12.90 10.03 3.53
N TYR A 274 -11.61 10.12 3.25
CA TYR A 274 -11.01 9.45 2.09
C TYR A 274 -10.15 8.28 2.56
N PRO A 275 -10.66 7.02 2.50
CA PRO A 275 -9.97 5.88 3.08
C PRO A 275 -8.74 5.49 2.28
N THR A 276 -7.65 5.18 2.98
CA THR A 276 -6.43 4.57 2.45
C THR A 276 -6.39 3.08 2.76
N CYS A 277 -5.35 2.37 2.32
CA CYS A 277 -5.14 0.97 2.70
C CYS A 277 -5.08 0.81 4.22
N ALA A 278 -4.36 1.71 4.89
CA ALA A 278 -4.25 1.73 6.36
C ALA A 278 -5.61 1.93 7.04
N THR A 279 -6.54 2.66 6.42
CA THR A 279 -7.90 2.84 6.95
C THR A 279 -8.62 1.50 7.11
N CYS A 280 -8.67 0.71 6.04
CA CYS A 280 -9.38 -0.57 6.05
C CYS A 280 -8.67 -1.62 6.92
N HIS A 281 -7.36 -1.69 6.83
CA HIS A 281 -6.58 -2.78 7.41
C HIS A 281 -6.08 -2.52 8.83
N MET A 282 -5.91 -1.28 9.26
CA MET A 282 -5.17 -0.96 10.48
C MET A 282 -5.85 0.05 11.40
N SER A 283 -6.69 0.97 10.89
CA SER A 283 -7.17 2.12 11.68
C SER A 283 -8.06 1.72 12.87
N ALA A 284 -8.03 2.55 13.90
CA ALA A 284 -9.05 2.51 14.95
C ALA A 284 -10.41 2.92 14.39
N THR A 285 -11.47 2.47 15.06
CA THR A 285 -12.85 2.95 14.88
C THR A 285 -13.43 3.26 16.26
N GLY A 286 -14.68 3.65 16.33
CA GLY A 286 -15.35 3.84 17.63
C GLY A 286 -15.42 2.58 18.51
N THR A 287 -15.15 1.40 17.94
CA THR A 287 -15.33 0.10 18.62
C THR A 287 -14.11 -0.80 18.57
N GLN A 288 -13.04 -0.43 17.88
CA GLN A 288 -11.82 -1.22 17.79
C GLN A 288 -10.58 -0.32 17.74
N GLU A 289 -9.48 -0.83 18.27
CA GLU A 289 -8.20 -0.13 18.30
C GLU A 289 -7.43 -0.27 16.97
N VAL A 290 -6.34 0.50 16.84
CA VAL A 290 -5.34 0.31 15.77
C VAL A 290 -4.73 -1.08 15.90
N THR A 291 -4.56 -1.76 14.77
CA THR A 291 -3.84 -3.04 14.69
C THR A 291 -2.65 -2.95 13.73
N HIS A 292 -1.57 -3.65 14.05
CA HIS A 292 -0.42 -3.90 13.18
C HIS A 292 -0.42 -5.32 12.58
N ASP A 293 -1.44 -6.12 12.87
CA ASP A 293 -1.76 -7.29 12.06
C ASP A 293 -2.69 -6.90 10.92
N VAL A 294 -2.12 -6.53 9.78
CA VAL A 294 -2.87 -6.07 8.59
C VAL A 294 -3.82 -7.14 8.02
N GLY A 295 -3.67 -8.38 8.47
CA GLY A 295 -4.50 -9.52 8.08
C GLY A 295 -5.76 -9.69 8.93
N ASP A 296 -5.84 -9.09 10.12
CA ASP A 296 -6.91 -9.33 11.10
C ASP A 296 -8.33 -9.17 10.56
N ARG A 297 -8.52 -8.28 9.58
CA ARG A 297 -9.83 -7.96 9.00
C ARG A 297 -10.10 -8.61 7.66
N ILE A 298 -9.22 -9.50 7.19
CA ILE A 298 -9.35 -10.20 5.91
C ILE A 298 -10.10 -11.51 6.14
N SER A 299 -11.19 -11.75 5.39
CA SER A 299 -12.05 -12.94 5.57
C SER A 299 -11.85 -14.03 4.52
N TRP A 300 -11.13 -13.74 3.42
CA TRP A 300 -10.84 -14.68 2.34
C TRP A 300 -9.36 -14.81 2.06
N THR A 301 -8.90 -16.01 1.67
CA THR A 301 -7.64 -16.15 0.95
C THR A 301 -7.88 -15.80 -0.51
N LEU A 302 -7.12 -14.86 -1.10
CA LEU A 302 -7.28 -14.49 -2.52
C LEU A 302 -6.10 -14.92 -3.40
N ARG A 303 -5.04 -15.43 -2.79
CA ARG A 303 -3.81 -15.82 -3.49
C ARG A 303 -3.79 -17.26 -4.02
N PRO A 304 -4.33 -18.29 -3.33
CA PRO A 304 -4.32 -19.66 -3.82
C PRO A 304 -5.14 -19.85 -5.10
N VAL A 305 -4.94 -20.96 -5.79
CA VAL A 305 -5.73 -21.39 -6.97
C VAL A 305 -7.22 -21.31 -6.64
N ILE A 306 -7.62 -21.83 -5.49
CA ILE A 306 -8.99 -21.81 -4.97
C ILE A 306 -8.99 -20.97 -3.71
N SER A 307 -9.83 -19.94 -3.68
CA SER A 307 -10.03 -19.11 -2.51
C SER A 307 -10.86 -19.83 -1.45
N THR A 308 -10.46 -19.70 -0.20
CA THR A 308 -11.17 -20.25 0.96
C THR A 308 -11.42 -19.16 2.00
N ARG A 309 -12.41 -19.39 2.88
CA ARG A 309 -12.59 -18.58 4.06
C ARG A 309 -11.40 -18.81 5.00
N LEU A 310 -10.91 -17.72 5.60
CA LEU A 310 -9.91 -17.82 6.66
C LEU A 310 -10.54 -18.36 7.96
N GLU A 311 -9.71 -18.90 8.81
CA GLU A 311 -10.10 -19.22 10.18
C GLU A 311 -10.67 -17.95 10.86
N ASN A 312 -11.74 -18.11 11.62
CA ASN A 312 -12.47 -16.99 12.27
C ASN A 312 -12.92 -15.88 11.28
N TYR A 313 -13.28 -16.26 10.05
CA TYR A 313 -13.63 -15.29 8.99
C TYR A 313 -14.81 -14.39 9.38
N GLU A 314 -15.72 -14.85 10.21
CA GLU A 314 -16.89 -14.07 10.67
C GLU A 314 -16.45 -12.90 11.54
N ASP A 315 -15.58 -13.14 12.51
CA ASP A 315 -15.05 -12.07 13.38
C ASP A 315 -14.20 -11.09 12.57
N ARG A 316 -13.36 -11.60 11.67
CA ARG A 316 -12.55 -10.78 10.74
C ARG A 316 -13.43 -9.91 9.87
N ARG A 317 -14.51 -10.47 9.32
CA ARG A 317 -15.49 -9.76 8.52
C ARG A 317 -16.25 -8.73 9.35
N LYS A 318 -16.66 -9.06 10.57
CA LYS A 318 -17.29 -8.16 11.50
C LYS A 318 -16.41 -6.94 11.77
N ALA A 319 -15.11 -7.14 12.01
CA ALA A 319 -14.16 -6.06 12.20
C ALA A 319 -14.03 -5.16 10.96
N MET A 320 -13.95 -5.73 9.75
CA MET A 320 -13.93 -4.93 8.51
C MET A 320 -15.24 -4.17 8.29
N ARG A 321 -16.39 -4.79 8.57
CA ARG A 321 -17.72 -4.16 8.49
C ARG A 321 -17.84 -2.94 9.40
N GLN A 322 -17.26 -2.98 10.59
CA GLN A 322 -17.20 -1.83 11.49
C GLN A 322 -16.44 -0.64 10.88
N VAL A 323 -15.35 -0.90 10.18
CA VAL A 323 -14.64 0.16 9.45
C VAL A 323 -15.54 0.75 8.35
N CYS A 324 -16.16 -0.10 7.53
CA CYS A 324 -17.07 0.35 6.45
C CYS A 324 -18.23 1.18 7.01
N SER A 325 -18.82 0.75 8.12
CA SER A 325 -19.98 1.39 8.76
C SER A 325 -19.65 2.77 9.35
N SER A 326 -18.36 3.13 9.48
CA SER A 326 -17.99 4.50 9.87
C SER A 326 -18.40 5.54 8.83
N CYS A 327 -18.61 5.13 7.56
CA CYS A 327 -18.98 6.02 6.46
C CYS A 327 -20.24 5.57 5.69
N HIS A 328 -20.56 4.27 5.71
CA HIS A 328 -21.60 3.68 4.87
C HIS A 328 -22.74 3.08 5.66
N SER A 329 -23.96 3.12 5.09
CA SER A 329 -25.11 2.40 5.64
C SER A 329 -24.90 0.89 5.59
N GLN A 330 -25.60 0.17 6.46
CA GLN A 330 -25.55 -1.29 6.53
C GLN A 330 -25.90 -1.94 5.19
N GLN A 331 -26.86 -1.39 4.45
CA GLN A 331 -27.27 -1.90 3.14
C GLN A 331 -26.14 -1.88 2.12
N ILE A 332 -25.35 -0.80 2.08
CA ILE A 332 -24.17 -0.69 1.18
C ILE A 332 -23.10 -1.72 1.57
N VAL A 333 -22.86 -1.86 2.87
CA VAL A 333 -21.86 -2.81 3.40
C VAL A 333 -22.29 -4.25 3.11
N ASP A 334 -23.59 -4.59 3.30
CA ASP A 334 -24.13 -5.91 3.00
C ASP A 334 -24.01 -6.25 1.51
N ARG A 335 -24.38 -5.32 0.64
CA ARG A 335 -24.27 -5.48 -0.81
C ARG A 335 -22.81 -5.74 -1.24
N PHE A 336 -21.87 -4.98 -0.70
CA PHE A 336 -20.46 -5.17 -1.01
C PHE A 336 -19.99 -6.60 -0.69
N PHE A 337 -20.22 -7.07 0.53
CA PHE A 337 -19.77 -8.41 0.93
C PHE A 337 -20.50 -9.52 0.18
N THR A 338 -21.78 -9.36 -0.10
CA THR A 338 -22.56 -10.31 -0.90
C THR A 338 -21.99 -10.41 -2.31
N SER A 339 -21.75 -9.27 -2.97
CA SER A 339 -21.20 -9.25 -4.33
C SER A 339 -19.78 -9.82 -4.39
N MET A 340 -18.93 -9.49 -3.39
CA MET A 340 -17.58 -10.04 -3.30
C MET A 340 -17.60 -11.56 -3.13
N ASP A 341 -18.46 -12.07 -2.24
CA ASP A 341 -18.58 -13.52 -2.01
C ASP A 341 -19.08 -14.26 -3.25
N GLN A 342 -20.11 -13.73 -3.91
CA GLN A 342 -20.64 -14.30 -5.15
C GLN A 342 -19.58 -14.34 -6.25
N GLY A 343 -18.82 -13.25 -6.44
CA GLY A 343 -17.77 -13.20 -7.45
C GLY A 343 -16.61 -14.16 -7.14
N ILE A 344 -16.18 -14.27 -5.88
CA ILE A 344 -15.13 -15.23 -5.48
C ILE A 344 -15.62 -16.68 -5.70
N ASN A 345 -16.86 -16.99 -5.32
CA ASN A 345 -17.44 -18.32 -5.56
C ASN A 345 -17.58 -18.61 -7.05
N LEU A 346 -18.00 -17.62 -7.85
CA LEU A 346 -18.05 -17.77 -9.31
C LEU A 346 -16.69 -18.14 -9.89
N TYR A 347 -15.62 -17.43 -9.49
CA TYR A 347 -14.26 -17.79 -9.91
C TYR A 347 -13.90 -19.22 -9.48
N ASN A 348 -14.11 -19.54 -8.21
CA ASN A 348 -13.78 -20.86 -7.68
C ASN A 348 -14.51 -21.98 -8.44
N ASP A 349 -15.84 -21.86 -8.60
CA ASP A 349 -16.67 -22.96 -9.08
C ASP A 349 -16.61 -23.11 -10.59
N LYS A 350 -16.51 -21.99 -11.31
CA LYS A 350 -16.50 -22.03 -12.79
C LYS A 350 -15.11 -22.24 -13.37
N PHE A 351 -14.05 -21.70 -12.74
CA PHE A 351 -12.71 -21.71 -13.32
C PHE A 351 -11.66 -22.40 -12.43
N GLY A 352 -11.49 -21.97 -11.20
CA GLY A 352 -10.40 -22.42 -10.34
C GLY A 352 -10.44 -23.90 -10.01
N LYS A 353 -11.57 -24.40 -9.50
CA LYS A 353 -11.74 -25.84 -9.17
C LYS A 353 -11.67 -26.74 -10.39
N PRO A 354 -12.37 -26.45 -11.52
CA PRO A 354 -12.25 -27.27 -12.71
C PRO A 354 -10.83 -27.34 -13.28
N ALA A 355 -10.15 -26.20 -13.35
CA ALA A 355 -8.78 -26.15 -13.86
C ALA A 355 -7.81 -26.93 -12.95
N LYS A 356 -7.91 -26.74 -11.63
CA LYS A 356 -7.08 -27.49 -10.69
C LYS A 356 -7.34 -29.00 -10.76
N ALA A 357 -8.60 -29.42 -10.78
CA ALA A 357 -8.96 -30.84 -10.89
C ALA A 357 -8.44 -31.47 -12.20
N ALA A 358 -8.49 -30.73 -13.32
CA ALA A 358 -7.92 -31.19 -14.57
C ALA A 358 -6.40 -31.40 -14.48
N MET A 359 -5.66 -30.44 -13.90
CA MET A 359 -4.21 -30.57 -13.70
C MET A 359 -3.86 -31.77 -12.81
N ASP A 360 -4.57 -31.91 -11.68
CA ASP A 360 -4.36 -33.04 -10.77
C ASP A 360 -4.60 -34.39 -11.47
N THR A 361 -5.69 -34.50 -12.25
CA THR A 361 -6.02 -35.72 -13.00
C THR A 361 -4.99 -36.02 -14.11
N LEU A 362 -4.54 -34.99 -14.84
CA LEU A 362 -3.50 -35.17 -15.87
C LEU A 362 -2.18 -35.66 -15.28
N LEU A 363 -1.83 -35.16 -14.11
CA LEU A 363 -0.64 -35.60 -13.37
C LEU A 363 -0.78 -37.08 -12.91
N GLU A 364 -1.94 -37.46 -12.34
CA GLU A 364 -2.24 -38.84 -11.92
C GLU A 364 -2.21 -39.80 -13.11
N MET A 365 -2.73 -39.37 -14.25
CA MET A 365 -2.70 -40.13 -15.51
C MET A 365 -1.34 -40.16 -16.19
N LYS A 366 -0.33 -39.48 -15.62
CA LYS A 366 1.03 -39.30 -16.19
C LYS A 366 0.99 -38.71 -17.63
N LYS A 367 0.07 -37.80 -17.87
CA LYS A 367 -0.03 -37.01 -19.10
C LYS A 367 0.85 -35.76 -19.05
N ILE A 368 1.21 -35.35 -17.85
CA ILE A 368 2.19 -34.33 -17.53
C ILE A 368 3.17 -34.88 -16.48
N THR A 369 4.35 -34.30 -16.39
CA THR A 369 5.37 -34.72 -15.43
C THR A 369 5.18 -34.03 -14.07
N PRO A 370 5.78 -34.49 -12.98
CA PRO A 370 5.76 -33.77 -11.72
C PRO A 370 6.74 -32.58 -11.65
N THR A 371 7.56 -32.37 -12.68
CA THR A 371 8.52 -31.26 -12.74
C THR A 371 7.75 -29.98 -13.07
N PRO A 372 7.77 -28.93 -12.21
CA PRO A 372 7.04 -27.70 -12.49
C PRO A 372 7.61 -26.96 -13.70
N TYR A 373 6.73 -26.43 -14.54
CA TYR A 373 7.00 -25.55 -15.69
C TYR A 373 7.72 -26.20 -16.88
N ASP A 374 7.79 -27.53 -16.98
CA ASP A 374 8.39 -28.20 -18.13
C ASP A 374 7.39 -28.44 -19.27
N GLU A 375 6.07 -28.33 -19.01
CA GLU A 375 5.04 -28.38 -20.04
C GLU A 375 4.27 -27.06 -20.21
N LYS A 376 3.84 -26.80 -21.44
CA LYS A 376 3.10 -25.59 -21.82
C LYS A 376 1.83 -25.38 -20.99
N ILE A 377 1.12 -26.46 -20.65
CA ILE A 377 -0.15 -26.38 -19.92
C ILE A 377 0.06 -25.80 -18.50
N GLU A 378 1.18 -26.05 -17.87
CA GLU A 378 1.50 -25.56 -16.54
C GLU A 378 1.69 -24.03 -16.52
N TRP A 379 2.34 -23.48 -17.57
CA TRP A 379 2.45 -22.04 -17.76
C TRP A 379 1.08 -21.39 -17.97
N VAL A 380 0.25 -21.99 -18.82
CA VAL A 380 -1.10 -21.48 -19.06
C VAL A 380 -1.96 -21.58 -17.81
N PHE A 381 -1.84 -22.67 -17.04
CA PHE A 381 -2.54 -22.84 -15.77
C PHE A 381 -2.06 -21.82 -14.75
N TYR A 382 -0.74 -21.58 -14.65
CA TYR A 382 -0.16 -20.60 -13.75
C TYR A 382 -0.68 -19.19 -14.05
N GLU A 383 -0.62 -18.72 -15.29
CA GLU A 383 -1.18 -17.43 -15.69
C GLU A 383 -2.66 -17.31 -15.35
N LEU A 384 -3.45 -18.34 -15.64
CA LEU A 384 -4.90 -18.38 -15.43
C LEU A 384 -5.28 -18.10 -13.97
N TRP A 385 -4.64 -18.78 -13.02
CA TRP A 385 -5.02 -18.64 -11.60
C TRP A 385 -4.19 -17.59 -10.88
N HIS A 386 -2.88 -17.47 -11.20
CA HIS A 386 -1.94 -16.65 -10.48
C HIS A 386 -2.03 -15.17 -10.89
N HIS A 387 -2.15 -14.89 -12.18
CA HIS A 387 -2.28 -13.52 -12.68
C HIS A 387 -3.76 -13.13 -12.83
N GLU A 388 -4.45 -13.76 -13.75
CA GLU A 388 -5.81 -13.38 -14.17
C GLU A 388 -6.82 -13.60 -13.05
N GLY A 389 -6.81 -14.79 -12.44
CA GLY A 389 -7.71 -15.16 -11.35
C GLY A 389 -7.48 -14.34 -10.08
N ARG A 390 -6.22 -13.98 -9.77
CA ARG A 390 -5.92 -13.07 -8.64
C ARG A 390 -6.40 -11.65 -8.94
N ARG A 391 -6.19 -11.13 -10.15
CA ARG A 391 -6.69 -9.81 -10.57
C ARG A 391 -8.21 -9.71 -10.38
N ALA A 392 -8.96 -10.70 -10.87
CA ALA A 392 -10.42 -10.74 -10.70
C ALA A 392 -10.84 -10.65 -9.22
N ARG A 393 -10.23 -11.47 -8.36
CA ARG A 393 -10.57 -11.54 -6.94
C ARG A 393 -10.11 -10.31 -6.14
N HIS A 394 -8.96 -9.74 -6.50
CA HIS A 394 -8.49 -8.48 -5.91
C HIS A 394 -9.36 -7.30 -6.38
N GLY A 395 -9.78 -7.27 -7.64
CA GLY A 395 -10.74 -6.30 -8.15
C GLY A 395 -12.05 -6.29 -7.35
N LEU A 396 -12.63 -7.48 -7.09
CA LEU A 396 -13.81 -7.64 -6.24
C LEU A 396 -13.58 -7.06 -4.83
N SER A 397 -12.45 -7.37 -4.22
CA SER A 397 -12.14 -6.92 -2.85
C SER A 397 -11.86 -5.42 -2.74
N LYS A 398 -11.54 -4.74 -3.84
CA LYS A 398 -11.22 -3.30 -3.91
C LYS A 398 -12.32 -2.48 -4.59
N ILE A 399 -13.38 -3.11 -5.09
CA ILE A 399 -14.48 -2.44 -5.82
C ILE A 399 -13.93 -1.73 -7.08
N ALA A 400 -13.07 -2.42 -7.82
CA ALA A 400 -12.41 -1.95 -9.04
C ALA A 400 -13.05 -2.64 -10.27
N PRO A 401 -13.97 -1.96 -11.01
CA PRO A 401 -14.78 -2.61 -12.05
C PRO A 401 -13.98 -3.20 -13.20
N ASP A 402 -12.93 -2.53 -13.65
CA ASP A 402 -12.09 -3.00 -14.75
C ASP A 402 -11.24 -4.21 -14.33
N TYR A 403 -10.70 -4.19 -13.12
CA TYR A 403 -10.00 -5.34 -12.53
C TYR A 403 -10.94 -6.51 -12.23
N VAL A 404 -12.23 -6.28 -11.98
CA VAL A 404 -13.22 -7.36 -11.91
C VAL A 404 -13.50 -7.90 -13.29
N HIS A 405 -13.82 -7.05 -14.27
CA HIS A 405 -14.30 -7.44 -15.57
C HIS A 405 -13.19 -7.69 -16.59
N TRP A 406 -12.60 -6.61 -17.18
CA TRP A 406 -11.72 -6.76 -18.34
C TRP A 406 -10.37 -7.39 -18.00
N GLN A 407 -9.71 -6.93 -16.96
CA GLN A 407 -8.41 -7.48 -16.54
C GLN A 407 -8.56 -8.74 -15.68
N GLY A 408 -9.78 -9.04 -15.23
CA GLY A 408 -10.09 -10.18 -14.38
C GLY A 408 -10.88 -11.27 -15.10
N PHE A 409 -12.21 -11.29 -14.92
CA PHE A 409 -13.05 -12.40 -15.41
C PHE A 409 -13.03 -12.59 -16.93
N TYR A 410 -12.87 -11.52 -17.71
CA TYR A 410 -12.71 -11.64 -19.16
C TYR A 410 -11.43 -12.39 -19.52
N GLU A 411 -10.29 -12.00 -18.94
CA GLU A 411 -9.03 -12.68 -19.23
C GLU A 411 -9.02 -14.11 -18.68
N VAL A 412 -9.57 -14.36 -17.49
CA VAL A 412 -9.77 -15.72 -16.96
C VAL A 412 -10.58 -16.58 -17.94
N ALA A 413 -11.72 -16.07 -18.41
CA ALA A 413 -12.58 -16.81 -19.34
C ALA A 413 -11.88 -17.04 -20.68
N LYS A 414 -11.27 -16.02 -21.25
CA LYS A 414 -10.51 -16.09 -22.50
C LYS A 414 -9.39 -17.14 -22.41
N SER A 415 -8.53 -17.07 -21.39
CA SER A 415 -7.45 -18.04 -21.23
C SER A 415 -7.96 -19.44 -20.94
N PHE A 416 -9.00 -19.58 -20.13
CA PHE A 416 -9.62 -20.88 -19.86
C PHE A 416 -10.13 -21.55 -21.13
N TYR A 417 -10.92 -20.85 -21.95
CA TYR A 417 -11.57 -21.43 -23.11
C TYR A 417 -10.69 -21.51 -24.37
N THR A 418 -9.74 -20.57 -24.54
CA THR A 418 -8.95 -20.49 -25.76
C THR A 418 -7.55 -21.06 -25.64
N LYS A 419 -7.03 -21.23 -24.41
CA LYS A 419 -5.68 -21.75 -24.17
C LYS A 419 -5.71 -23.03 -23.33
N PHE A 420 -6.29 -23.00 -22.12
CA PHE A 420 -6.23 -24.09 -21.15
C PHE A 420 -7.05 -25.31 -21.61
N LEU A 421 -8.33 -25.11 -21.88
CA LEU A 421 -9.24 -26.20 -22.31
C LEU A 421 -8.77 -26.93 -23.60
N PRO A 422 -8.29 -26.25 -24.64
CA PRO A 422 -7.69 -26.91 -25.81
C PRO A 422 -6.51 -27.82 -25.45
N LEU A 423 -5.59 -27.36 -24.59
CA LEU A 423 -4.45 -28.17 -24.13
C LEU A 423 -4.90 -29.38 -23.30
N VAL A 424 -5.87 -29.22 -22.40
CA VAL A 424 -6.47 -30.36 -21.68
C VAL A 424 -7.08 -31.35 -22.64
N ARG A 425 -7.81 -30.90 -23.69
CA ARG A 425 -8.42 -31.75 -24.67
C ARG A 425 -7.40 -32.53 -25.52
N GLU A 426 -6.26 -31.90 -25.85
CA GLU A 426 -5.16 -32.53 -26.56
C GLU A 426 -4.52 -33.64 -25.70
N LEU A 427 -4.31 -33.41 -24.44
CA LEU A 427 -3.70 -34.38 -23.50
C LEU A 427 -4.68 -35.48 -23.10
N SER A 428 -5.95 -35.16 -22.87
CA SER A 428 -7.00 -36.08 -22.48
C SER A 428 -8.40 -35.57 -22.83
N PRO A 429 -9.01 -36.01 -23.92
CA PRO A 429 -10.40 -35.63 -24.26
C PRO A 429 -11.39 -35.92 -23.13
N ALA A 430 -11.22 -37.02 -22.40
CA ALA A 430 -12.12 -37.39 -21.30
C ALA A 430 -12.11 -36.41 -20.15
N VAL A 431 -10.92 -35.86 -19.78
CA VAL A 431 -10.80 -34.83 -18.76
C VAL A 431 -11.46 -33.52 -19.22
N ALA A 432 -11.29 -33.14 -20.49
CA ALA A 432 -11.94 -31.96 -21.04
C ALA A 432 -13.47 -32.07 -21.03
N GLU A 433 -14.02 -33.24 -21.38
CA GLU A 433 -15.48 -33.52 -21.33
C GLU A 433 -16.00 -33.42 -19.89
N GLU A 434 -15.27 -33.96 -18.90
CA GLU A 434 -15.66 -33.85 -17.48
C GLU A 434 -15.72 -32.40 -17.02
N MET A 435 -14.77 -31.57 -17.43
CA MET A 435 -14.80 -30.12 -17.15
C MET A 435 -16.05 -29.45 -17.71
N LEU A 436 -16.44 -29.84 -18.95
CA LEU A 436 -17.56 -29.22 -19.68
C LEU A 436 -18.95 -29.68 -19.20
N ARG A 437 -19.03 -30.78 -18.47
CA ARG A 437 -20.32 -31.27 -17.91
C ARG A 437 -20.95 -30.31 -16.90
N LYS A 438 -20.16 -29.40 -16.31
CA LYS A 438 -20.68 -28.42 -15.36
C LYS A 438 -21.56 -27.38 -16.05
N GLU A 439 -22.65 -26.97 -15.40
CA GLU A 439 -23.67 -26.06 -15.94
C GLU A 439 -23.09 -24.79 -16.58
N GLY A 440 -22.11 -24.18 -15.90
CA GLY A 440 -21.47 -22.93 -16.37
C GLY A 440 -20.71 -23.05 -17.69
N HIS A 441 -20.48 -24.27 -18.22
CA HIS A 441 -19.73 -24.53 -19.44
C HIS A 441 -20.58 -25.09 -20.58
N LYS A 442 -21.85 -25.46 -20.34
CA LYS A 442 -22.75 -26.10 -21.35
C LYS A 442 -22.95 -25.28 -22.62
N TRP A 443 -22.80 -23.97 -22.55
CA TRP A 443 -22.94 -23.11 -23.72
C TRP A 443 -21.91 -23.40 -24.83
N ILE A 444 -20.76 -24.00 -24.51
CA ILE A 444 -19.75 -24.39 -25.51
C ILE A 444 -20.20 -25.62 -26.32
N GLU A 445 -20.82 -26.59 -25.64
CA GLU A 445 -21.22 -27.84 -26.31
C GLU A 445 -22.46 -27.65 -27.19
N LYS A 446 -23.44 -26.92 -26.68
CA LYS A 446 -24.71 -26.72 -27.40
C LYS A 446 -24.67 -25.54 -28.37
N GLY A 447 -23.75 -24.60 -28.17
CA GLY A 447 -23.88 -23.27 -28.73
C GLY A 447 -25.07 -22.52 -28.14
N LEU A 448 -25.17 -21.25 -28.47
CA LEU A 448 -26.38 -20.46 -28.24
C LEU A 448 -26.99 -20.15 -29.60
N THR A 449 -28.28 -20.35 -29.75
CA THR A 449 -29.00 -19.96 -30.96
C THR A 449 -29.08 -18.41 -31.01
N LYS A 450 -29.35 -17.89 -32.22
CA LYS A 450 -29.55 -16.44 -32.38
C LYS A 450 -30.74 -15.94 -31.57
N GLU A 451 -31.76 -16.79 -31.44
CA GLU A 451 -32.98 -16.55 -30.68
C GLU A 451 -32.65 -16.44 -29.17
N GLU A 452 -31.90 -17.40 -28.62
CA GLU A 452 -31.46 -17.35 -27.21
C GLU A 452 -30.62 -16.13 -26.92
N ILE A 453 -29.72 -15.74 -27.82
CA ILE A 453 -28.91 -14.49 -27.67
C ILE A 453 -29.83 -13.25 -27.70
N ALA A 454 -30.79 -13.23 -28.65
CA ALA A 454 -31.74 -12.14 -28.77
C ALA A 454 -32.62 -12.02 -27.51
N ASP A 455 -33.09 -13.14 -26.97
CA ASP A 455 -33.86 -13.14 -25.72
C ASP A 455 -33.09 -12.64 -24.52
N MET A 456 -31.79 -12.98 -24.40
CA MET A 456 -30.92 -12.45 -23.36
C MET A 456 -30.75 -10.91 -23.46
N VAL A 457 -30.56 -10.38 -24.67
CA VAL A 457 -30.47 -8.94 -24.93
C VAL A 457 -31.80 -8.26 -24.61
N GLN A 458 -32.92 -8.80 -25.08
CA GLN A 458 -34.25 -8.24 -24.82
C GLN A 458 -34.67 -8.31 -23.37
N PHE A 459 -34.19 -9.30 -22.60
CA PHE A 459 -34.44 -9.37 -21.16
C PHE A 459 -33.93 -8.12 -20.46
N TYR A 460 -32.71 -7.69 -20.73
CA TYR A 460 -32.14 -6.48 -20.14
C TYR A 460 -32.88 -5.21 -20.58
N GLU A 461 -33.27 -5.13 -21.82
CA GLU A 461 -34.08 -4.01 -22.34
C GLU A 461 -35.43 -3.90 -21.63
N LYS A 462 -36.14 -5.02 -21.45
CA LYS A 462 -37.41 -5.10 -20.73
C LYS A 462 -37.28 -4.74 -19.26
N GLU A 463 -36.22 -5.21 -18.57
CA GLU A 463 -35.92 -4.86 -17.19
C GLU A 463 -35.64 -3.35 -17.03
N MET A 464 -34.94 -2.76 -17.98
CA MET A 464 -34.65 -1.33 -17.98
C MET A 464 -35.89 -0.47 -18.27
N GLN A 465 -36.81 -0.97 -19.12
CA GLN A 465 -38.07 -0.29 -19.43
C GLN A 465 -39.08 -0.41 -18.28
N GLY A 466 -39.19 -1.58 -17.65
CA GLY A 466 -40.09 -1.81 -16.51
C GLY A 466 -39.79 -0.93 -15.28
N LYS A 467 -38.55 -0.51 -15.09
CA LYS A 467 -38.14 0.39 -14.00
C LYS A 467 -38.39 1.88 -14.28
N ARG A 468 -38.73 2.26 -15.53
CA ARG A 468 -39.08 3.63 -15.87
C ARG A 468 -40.57 3.98 -15.67
N GLY A 469 -41.41 2.98 -15.43
CA GLY A 469 -42.83 3.17 -15.25
C GLY A 469 -43.36 3.17 -13.79
N GLY A 470 -42.46 3.10 -12.81
CA GLY A 470 -42.80 3.05 -11.39
C GLY A 470 -42.00 4.08 -10.58
N GLY A 471 -42.17 5.36 -10.87
CA GLY A 471 -41.60 6.46 -10.11
C GLY A 471 -42.70 7.34 -9.57
#